data_2180d4690091dfd6625a2cabe0a42fce
#
_entry.id   2180d4690091dfd6625a2cabe0a42fce
#
_cell.length_a   1.000
_cell.length_b   1.000
_cell.length_c   1.000
_cell.angle_alpha   90.00
_cell.angle_beta   90.00
_cell.angle_gamma   90.00
#
_symmetry.space_group_name_H-M   'P 1'
#
loop_
_entity.id
_entity.type
_entity.pdbx_description
1 polymer ?
#
loop_
_entity_poly.entity_id
_entity_poly.type
_entity_poly.pdbx_seq_one_letter_code
_entity_poly.pdbx_strand_id
1 'polypeptide(L)'
;MPPATIFPDTVESTGEVRVVTVNPQNIPILQGLSPETMAQVERALIARRFAKGDYVVHKGGPGDALMFLLAGRLQVVDMTIDGKEIGLSFIKPGDYFGELSIIDDQPRSASVIATEPSLVALLPRTQAQALIYKNPPVAEKILRRMAAGLRNASNYRAILGIPNAFQRVYTLLLQFTATAPGGLVVIENLPRQQEIAIMVNTSRETVSRAVQELIQRGIVEKDLRRLIVRKPEALSQSAQHAPEA
;
A
#
# COMPACT_ATOMS: atom_id res chain seq x y z
N MET A 1 -24.60 -4.17 -10.17
CA MET A 1 -24.09 -3.22 -11.15
C MET A 1 -22.59 -3.12 -10.95
N PRO A 2 -21.73 -3.36 -11.96
CA PRO A 2 -20.29 -3.14 -11.83
C PRO A 2 -20.02 -1.63 -11.79
N PRO A 3 -18.97 -1.16 -11.07
CA PRO A 3 -18.64 0.25 -11.03
C PRO A 3 -18.18 0.72 -12.42
N ALA A 4 -18.68 1.88 -12.82
CA ALA A 4 -18.40 2.51 -14.09
C ALA A 4 -16.90 2.68 -14.30
N THR A 5 -16.42 2.25 -15.45
CA THR A 5 -15.05 2.43 -15.94
C THR A 5 -14.77 3.92 -16.09
N ILE A 6 -13.88 4.47 -15.28
CA ILE A 6 -13.51 5.91 -15.24
C ILE A 6 -12.42 6.24 -16.29
N PHE A 7 -12.22 5.41 -17.30
CA PHE A 7 -11.29 5.71 -18.36
C PHE A 7 -12.04 5.97 -19.67
N PRO A 8 -12.04 7.22 -20.22
CA PRO A 8 -12.33 7.37 -21.63
C PRO A 8 -11.14 6.85 -22.45
N ASP A 9 -11.45 5.95 -23.40
CA ASP A 9 -10.53 5.45 -24.40
C ASP A 9 -9.95 6.60 -25.22
N THR A 10 -8.67 6.47 -25.53
CA THR A 10 -7.75 7.18 -26.42
C THR A 10 -6.66 7.98 -25.72
N VAL A 11 -5.49 7.34 -25.70
CA VAL A 11 -4.21 7.99 -25.37
C VAL A 11 -3.60 8.50 -26.68
N GLU A 12 -3.64 9.81 -26.93
CA GLU A 12 -2.70 10.43 -27.84
C GLU A 12 -1.52 11.01 -27.03
N SER A 13 -0.33 10.63 -27.47
CA SER A 13 0.97 11.03 -26.94
C SER A 13 1.26 12.48 -27.29
N THR A 14 0.88 13.40 -26.44
CA THR A 14 1.40 14.79 -26.43
C THR A 14 1.14 15.35 -25.05
N GLY A 15 2.17 15.95 -24.41
CA GLY A 15 2.19 16.38 -23.02
C GLY A 15 1.23 17.53 -22.67
N GLU A 16 -0.04 17.35 -22.89
CA GLU A 16 -1.08 18.29 -22.43
C GLU A 16 -1.52 17.94 -21.03
N VAL A 17 -1.37 18.90 -20.14
CA VAL A 17 -1.97 18.91 -18.80
C VAL A 17 -3.49 19.05 -18.98
N ARG A 18 -4.20 17.94 -19.20
CA ARG A 18 -5.66 17.95 -19.11
C ARG A 18 -6.02 18.11 -17.64
N VAL A 19 -6.74 19.18 -17.33
CA VAL A 19 -7.34 19.41 -16.01
C VAL A 19 -8.34 18.27 -15.76
N VAL A 20 -7.89 17.23 -15.07
CA VAL A 20 -8.77 16.18 -14.57
C VAL A 20 -9.39 16.73 -13.30
N THR A 21 -10.70 16.92 -13.29
CA THR A 21 -11.42 17.34 -12.08
C THR A 21 -11.25 16.23 -11.04
N VAL A 22 -10.47 16.51 -10.00
CA VAL A 22 -10.27 15.59 -8.88
C VAL A 22 -11.44 15.80 -7.92
N ASN A 23 -12.19 14.75 -7.61
CA ASN A 23 -13.16 14.80 -6.52
C ASN A 23 -12.45 14.44 -5.20
N PRO A 24 -12.05 15.42 -4.36
CA PRO A 24 -11.28 15.17 -3.15
C PRO A 24 -12.09 14.44 -2.07
N GLN A 25 -13.42 14.40 -2.17
CA GLN A 25 -14.29 13.68 -1.22
C GLN A 25 -14.03 12.16 -1.22
N ASN A 26 -13.50 11.62 -2.31
CA ASN A 26 -13.13 10.22 -2.42
C ASN A 26 -11.77 9.88 -1.78
N ILE A 27 -11.06 10.88 -1.25
CA ILE A 27 -9.76 10.69 -0.59
C ILE A 27 -9.99 10.60 0.93
N PRO A 28 -9.79 9.43 1.57
CA PRO A 28 -10.19 9.19 2.97
C PRO A 28 -9.58 10.16 3.98
N ILE A 29 -8.33 10.59 3.76
CA ILE A 29 -7.66 11.53 4.66
C ILE A 29 -8.33 12.91 4.67
N LEU A 30 -8.95 13.31 3.55
CA LEU A 30 -9.63 14.62 3.38
C LEU A 30 -11.07 14.60 3.91
N GLN A 31 -11.64 13.44 4.21
CA GLN A 31 -13.00 13.34 4.73
C GLN A 31 -13.12 14.01 6.10
N GLY A 32 -14.20 14.80 6.28
CA GLY A 32 -14.48 15.54 7.52
C GLY A 32 -13.86 16.93 7.58
N LEU A 33 -13.23 17.40 6.47
CA LEU A 33 -12.82 18.80 6.35
C LEU A 33 -14.02 19.74 6.19
N SER A 34 -13.86 20.99 6.63
CA SER A 34 -14.87 22.02 6.35
C SER A 34 -15.01 22.26 4.83
N PRO A 35 -16.20 22.66 4.36
CA PRO A 35 -16.41 22.96 2.94
C PRO A 35 -15.41 23.97 2.37
N GLU A 36 -15.03 24.95 3.19
CA GLU A 36 -14.04 25.98 2.81
C GLU A 36 -12.64 25.37 2.61
N THR A 37 -12.17 24.59 3.57
CA THR A 37 -10.87 23.88 3.47
C THR A 37 -10.86 22.91 2.30
N MET A 38 -11.96 22.17 2.10
CA MET A 38 -12.10 21.26 0.97
C MET A 38 -11.97 22.00 -0.37
N ALA A 39 -12.66 23.12 -0.53
CA ALA A 39 -12.56 23.94 -1.73
C ALA A 39 -11.16 24.55 -1.96
N GLN A 40 -10.43 24.87 -0.89
CA GLN A 40 -9.03 25.32 -0.99
C GLN A 40 -8.12 24.19 -1.47
N VAL A 41 -8.27 22.97 -0.93
CA VAL A 41 -7.52 21.79 -1.35
C VAL A 41 -7.82 21.47 -2.81
N GLU A 42 -9.09 21.42 -3.20
CA GLU A 42 -9.52 21.09 -4.57
C GLU A 42 -8.89 22.04 -5.60
N ARG A 43 -8.90 23.35 -5.35
CA ARG A 43 -8.28 24.35 -6.24
C ARG A 43 -6.76 24.21 -6.34
N ALA A 44 -6.11 23.66 -5.33
CA ALA A 44 -4.66 23.51 -5.29
C ALA A 44 -4.18 22.15 -5.85
N LEU A 45 -5.08 21.16 -6.01
CA LEU A 45 -4.73 19.85 -6.52
C LEU A 45 -4.38 19.89 -8.01
N ILE A 46 -3.25 19.28 -8.37
CA ILE A 46 -2.77 19.11 -9.74
C ILE A 46 -2.78 17.63 -10.07
N ALA A 47 -3.61 17.20 -11.02
CA ALA A 47 -3.65 15.80 -11.44
C ALA A 47 -2.59 15.52 -12.52
N ARG A 48 -1.87 14.39 -12.36
CA ARG A 48 -0.90 13.88 -13.35
C ARG A 48 -1.15 12.41 -13.65
N ARG A 49 -0.95 12.03 -14.90
CA ARG A 49 -1.02 10.64 -15.36
C ARG A 49 0.40 10.07 -15.46
N PHE A 50 0.51 8.80 -15.10
CA PHE A 50 1.76 8.04 -15.17
C PHE A 50 1.49 6.74 -15.92
N ALA A 51 2.32 6.41 -16.90
CA ALA A 51 2.29 5.12 -17.58
C ALA A 51 2.90 4.04 -16.67
N LYS A 52 2.64 2.78 -16.99
CA LYS A 52 3.30 1.67 -16.30
C LYS A 52 4.82 1.77 -16.47
N GLY A 53 5.56 1.73 -15.38
CA GLY A 53 7.02 1.84 -15.33
C GLY A 53 7.51 3.26 -15.04
N ASP A 54 6.65 4.28 -15.11
CA ASP A 54 7.05 5.65 -14.81
C ASP A 54 7.35 5.82 -13.32
N TYR A 55 8.41 6.60 -13.03
CA TYR A 55 8.69 7.08 -11.70
C TYR A 55 7.79 8.28 -11.37
N VAL A 56 7.00 8.14 -10.30
CA VAL A 56 6.19 9.24 -9.75
C VAL A 56 7.08 10.17 -8.92
N VAL A 57 7.98 9.59 -8.13
CA VAL A 57 9.04 10.28 -7.37
C VAL A 57 10.29 9.41 -7.31
N HIS A 58 11.43 10.06 -7.21
CA HIS A 58 12.73 9.41 -6.97
C HIS A 58 13.18 9.62 -5.52
N LYS A 59 13.79 8.59 -4.92
CA LYS A 59 14.49 8.71 -3.63
C LYS A 59 15.53 9.83 -3.69
N GLY A 60 15.60 10.63 -2.63
CA GLY A 60 16.50 11.78 -2.58
C GLY A 60 16.00 13.02 -3.34
N GLY A 61 14.92 12.91 -4.10
CA GLY A 61 14.28 14.04 -4.79
C GLY A 61 13.62 15.04 -3.85
N PRO A 62 13.16 16.19 -4.38
CA PRO A 62 12.54 17.25 -3.57
C PRO A 62 11.21 16.82 -2.98
N GLY A 63 10.96 17.21 -1.73
CA GLY A 63 9.68 17.03 -1.04
C GLY A 63 8.68 18.16 -1.34
N ASP A 64 8.32 18.35 -2.59
CA ASP A 64 7.58 19.49 -3.11
C ASP A 64 6.06 19.37 -3.07
N ALA A 65 5.53 18.17 -2.86
CA ALA A 65 4.09 17.90 -2.80
C ALA A 65 3.75 16.72 -1.91
N LEU A 66 2.53 16.74 -1.33
CA LEU A 66 1.81 15.58 -0.82
C LEU A 66 1.01 15.00 -1.98
N MET A 67 1.02 13.68 -2.14
CA MET A 67 0.41 13.02 -3.28
C MET A 67 -0.70 12.05 -2.85
N PHE A 68 -1.71 11.90 -3.72
CA PHE A 68 -2.85 11.01 -3.52
C PHE A 68 -3.01 10.15 -4.76
N LEU A 69 -3.06 8.83 -4.60
CA LEU A 69 -3.39 7.94 -5.71
C LEU A 69 -4.90 7.91 -5.92
N LEU A 70 -5.35 8.34 -7.10
CA LEU A 70 -6.77 8.37 -7.47
C LEU A 70 -7.20 7.11 -8.21
N ALA A 71 -6.34 6.59 -9.09
CA ALA A 71 -6.59 5.37 -9.85
C ALA A 71 -5.27 4.68 -10.19
N GLY A 72 -5.32 3.39 -10.48
CA GLY A 72 -4.14 2.59 -10.79
C GLY A 72 -3.48 1.98 -9.54
N ARG A 73 -2.18 1.72 -9.63
CA ARG A 73 -1.40 1.09 -8.55
C ARG A 73 0.04 1.54 -8.61
N LEU A 74 0.56 1.95 -7.47
CA LEU A 74 1.96 2.34 -7.34
C LEU A 74 2.68 1.36 -6.40
N GLN A 75 3.99 1.25 -6.57
CA GLN A 75 4.88 0.50 -5.70
C GLN A 75 5.95 1.42 -5.15
N VAL A 76 6.12 1.38 -3.85
CA VAL A 76 7.26 2.03 -3.17
C VAL A 76 8.45 1.09 -3.30
N VAL A 77 9.56 1.61 -3.82
CA VAL A 77 10.80 0.84 -4.02
C VAL A 77 11.99 1.56 -3.41
N ASP A 78 12.96 0.78 -2.98
CA ASP A 78 14.29 1.26 -2.61
C ASP A 78 15.35 0.49 -3.38
N MET A 79 16.55 1.00 -3.40
CA MET A 79 17.70 0.36 -4.04
C MET A 79 18.59 -0.28 -2.99
N THR A 80 18.99 -1.53 -3.21
CA THR A 80 20.07 -2.13 -2.40
C THR A 80 21.41 -1.46 -2.72
N ILE A 81 22.41 -1.72 -1.89
CA ILE A 81 23.80 -1.33 -2.13
C ILE A 81 24.30 -1.86 -3.48
N ASP A 82 23.83 -3.04 -3.90
CA ASP A 82 24.16 -3.69 -5.18
C ASP A 82 23.33 -3.16 -6.37
N GLY A 83 22.54 -2.10 -6.19
CA GLY A 83 21.73 -1.47 -7.25
C GLY A 83 20.49 -2.26 -7.65
N LYS A 84 20.05 -3.26 -6.88
CA LYS A 84 18.79 -3.98 -7.13
C LYS A 84 17.61 -3.25 -6.49
N GLU A 85 16.52 -3.12 -7.24
CA GLU A 85 15.27 -2.63 -6.68
C GLU A 85 14.67 -3.62 -5.69
N ILE A 86 14.35 -3.14 -4.49
CA ILE A 86 13.55 -3.86 -3.51
C ILE A 86 12.21 -3.14 -3.36
N GLY A 87 11.12 -3.87 -3.59
CA GLY A 87 9.80 -3.36 -3.29
C GLY A 87 9.59 -3.28 -1.77
N LEU A 88 9.14 -2.14 -1.29
CA LEU A 88 8.84 -1.93 0.13
C LEU A 88 7.36 -2.10 0.44
N SER A 89 6.49 -1.54 -0.39
CA SER A 89 5.04 -1.57 -0.21
C SER A 89 4.30 -1.18 -1.49
N PHE A 90 2.96 -1.30 -1.46
CA PHE A 90 2.10 -0.83 -2.53
C PHE A 90 1.19 0.30 -2.04
N ILE A 91 0.91 1.25 -2.94
CA ILE A 91 -0.03 2.35 -2.75
C ILE A 91 -1.27 2.03 -3.58
N LYS A 92 -2.44 2.12 -2.96
CA LYS A 92 -3.75 1.82 -3.56
C LYS A 92 -4.55 3.12 -3.76
N PRO A 93 -5.56 3.13 -4.64
CA PRO A 93 -6.45 4.27 -4.77
C PRO A 93 -7.05 4.69 -3.43
N GLY A 94 -7.03 5.99 -3.16
CA GLY A 94 -7.39 6.59 -1.87
C GLY A 94 -6.24 6.76 -0.88
N ASP A 95 -5.10 6.10 -1.08
CA ASP A 95 -3.91 6.29 -0.26
C ASP A 95 -3.21 7.62 -0.60
N TYR A 96 -2.50 8.17 0.40
CA TYR A 96 -1.58 9.30 0.24
C TYR A 96 -0.14 8.85 0.48
N PHE A 97 0.82 9.59 -0.07
CA PHE A 97 2.25 9.34 0.09
C PHE A 97 3.09 10.61 -0.09
N GLY A 98 4.36 10.54 0.33
CA GLY A 98 5.28 11.68 0.30
C GLY A 98 5.08 12.66 1.44
N GLU A 99 4.31 12.27 2.46
CA GLU A 99 4.05 13.05 3.68
C GLU A 99 5.30 13.28 4.52
N LEU A 100 6.23 12.32 4.56
CA LEU A 100 7.43 12.41 5.38
C LEU A 100 8.22 13.68 5.05
N SER A 101 8.53 13.88 3.78
CA SER A 101 9.26 15.05 3.31
C SER A 101 8.53 16.38 3.56
N ILE A 102 7.20 16.37 3.67
CA ILE A 102 6.40 17.55 4.02
C ILE A 102 6.53 17.88 5.50
N ILE A 103 6.66 16.83 6.35
CA ILE A 103 6.68 16.94 7.81
C ILE A 103 8.08 17.25 8.35
N ASP A 104 9.11 16.57 7.83
CA ASP A 104 10.48 16.61 8.37
C ASP A 104 11.47 17.41 7.54
N ASP A 105 11.01 18.00 6.42
CA ASP A 105 11.82 18.78 5.48
C ASP A 105 13.00 18.01 4.86
N GLN A 106 12.99 16.65 4.95
CA GLN A 106 14.00 15.80 4.35
C GLN A 106 13.65 15.44 2.88
N PRO A 107 14.61 15.05 2.06
CA PRO A 107 14.38 14.50 0.73
C PRO A 107 13.47 13.27 0.76
N ARG A 108 12.91 12.87 -0.40
CA ARG A 108 12.09 11.67 -0.53
C ARG A 108 12.81 10.44 0.01
N SER A 109 12.16 9.72 0.92
CA SER A 109 12.73 8.54 1.60
C SER A 109 12.83 7.30 0.72
N ALA A 110 12.02 7.21 -0.33
CA ALA A 110 11.99 6.10 -1.28
C ALA A 110 11.53 6.58 -2.66
N SER A 111 11.75 5.74 -3.68
CA SER A 111 11.16 5.93 -5.01
C SER A 111 9.76 5.34 -5.06
N VAL A 112 8.92 5.88 -5.95
CA VAL A 112 7.57 5.35 -6.21
C VAL A 112 7.40 5.18 -7.72
N ILE A 113 7.03 3.96 -8.14
CA ILE A 113 6.88 3.57 -9.55
C ILE A 113 5.43 3.16 -9.80
N ALA A 114 4.90 3.53 -10.97
CA ALA A 114 3.60 3.07 -11.43
C ALA A 114 3.70 1.62 -11.94
N THR A 115 2.97 0.68 -11.33
CA THR A 115 2.93 -0.73 -11.77
C THR A 115 1.84 -1.00 -12.81
N GLU A 116 0.94 -0.05 -13.00
CA GLU A 116 -0.09 0.02 -14.05
C GLU A 116 -0.38 1.50 -14.34
N PRO A 117 -1.09 1.85 -15.44
CA PRO A 117 -1.45 3.23 -15.72
C PRO A 117 -2.16 3.86 -14.51
N SER A 118 -1.65 4.98 -14.03
CA SER A 118 -2.04 5.55 -12.75
C SER A 118 -2.35 7.04 -12.85
N LEU A 119 -3.29 7.50 -12.03
CA LEU A 119 -3.66 8.91 -11.87
C LEU A 119 -3.32 9.36 -10.45
N VAL A 120 -2.49 10.38 -10.32
CA VAL A 120 -2.03 10.93 -9.04
C VAL A 120 -2.40 12.40 -8.94
N ALA A 121 -3.01 12.79 -7.82
CA ALA A 121 -3.21 14.20 -7.48
C ALA A 121 -2.07 14.67 -6.58
N LEU A 122 -1.51 15.83 -6.89
CA LEU A 122 -0.41 16.47 -6.17
C LEU A 122 -0.94 17.72 -5.47
N LEU A 123 -0.72 17.81 -4.17
CA LEU A 123 -0.98 19.01 -3.37
C LEU A 123 0.36 19.66 -3.06
N PRO A 124 0.65 20.86 -3.58
CA PRO A 124 1.93 21.52 -3.38
C PRO A 124 2.27 21.70 -1.90
N ARG A 125 3.56 21.72 -1.57
CA ARG A 125 4.10 21.71 -0.20
C ARG A 125 3.42 22.67 0.75
N THR A 126 3.28 23.95 0.36
CA THR A 126 2.69 24.97 1.23
C THR A 126 1.26 24.65 1.62
N GLN A 127 0.45 24.19 0.65
CA GLN A 127 -0.93 23.78 0.89
C GLN A 127 -1.00 22.47 1.69
N ALA A 128 -0.08 21.54 1.44
CA ALA A 128 0.03 20.30 2.21
C ALA A 128 0.39 20.57 3.68
N GLN A 129 1.33 21.44 3.95
CA GLN A 129 1.66 21.88 5.31
C GLN A 129 0.47 22.57 6.00
N ALA A 130 -0.21 23.48 5.28
CA ALA A 130 -1.42 24.13 5.82
C ALA A 130 -2.52 23.08 6.11
N LEU A 131 -2.73 22.10 5.22
CA LEU A 131 -3.67 21.01 5.42
C LEU A 131 -3.34 20.20 6.67
N ILE A 132 -2.08 19.81 6.86
CA ILE A 132 -1.64 18.97 7.98
C ILE A 132 -1.70 19.74 9.31
N TYR A 133 -1.07 20.93 9.36
CA TYR A 133 -0.85 21.63 10.63
C TYR A 133 -2.04 22.46 11.11
N LYS A 134 -2.96 22.84 10.20
CA LYS A 134 -4.14 23.63 10.58
C LYS A 134 -5.41 22.78 10.76
N ASN A 135 -5.35 21.48 10.46
CA ASN A 135 -6.50 20.58 10.56
C ASN A 135 -6.19 19.37 11.46
N PRO A 136 -6.46 19.45 12.77
CA PRO A 136 -6.17 18.37 13.70
C PRO A 136 -6.66 16.98 13.28
N PRO A 137 -7.86 16.82 12.68
CA PRO A 137 -8.31 15.50 12.20
C PRO A 137 -7.42 14.90 11.11
N VAL A 138 -6.81 15.72 10.25
CA VAL A 138 -5.85 15.27 9.23
C VAL A 138 -4.54 14.85 9.88
N ALA A 139 -4.01 15.68 10.78
CA ALA A 139 -2.81 15.38 11.54
C ALA A 139 -2.98 14.06 12.32
N GLU A 140 -4.11 13.86 12.98
CA GLU A 140 -4.41 12.63 13.71
C GLU A 140 -4.37 11.40 12.79
N LYS A 141 -5.00 11.46 11.61
CA LYS A 141 -4.99 10.35 10.63
C LYS A 141 -3.56 10.01 10.19
N ILE A 142 -2.72 11.04 9.95
CA ILE A 142 -1.31 10.87 9.58
C ILE A 142 -0.54 10.21 10.73
N LEU A 143 -0.65 10.74 11.95
CA LEU A 143 0.03 10.19 13.14
C LEU A 143 -0.37 8.75 13.42
N ARG A 144 -1.66 8.41 13.31
CA ARG A 144 -2.14 7.03 13.44
C ARG A 144 -1.54 6.11 12.39
N ARG A 145 -1.45 6.55 11.12
CA ARG A 145 -0.80 5.78 10.05
C ARG A 145 0.69 5.61 10.30
N MET A 146 1.41 6.65 10.72
CA MET A 146 2.83 6.57 11.08
C MET A 146 3.06 5.61 12.25
N ALA A 147 2.25 5.70 13.31
CA ALA A 147 2.32 4.78 14.45
C ALA A 147 2.06 3.31 14.05
N ALA A 148 1.09 3.08 13.16
CA ALA A 148 0.85 1.76 12.59
C ALA A 148 2.05 1.29 11.75
N GLY A 149 2.63 2.17 10.93
CA GLY A 149 3.82 1.89 10.14
C GLY A 149 5.02 1.48 11.00
N LEU A 150 5.28 2.17 12.11
CA LEU A 150 6.34 1.81 13.06
C LEU A 150 6.11 0.44 13.69
N ARG A 151 4.88 0.14 14.13
CA ARG A 151 4.54 -1.19 14.67
C ARG A 151 4.73 -2.28 13.63
N ASN A 152 4.28 -2.04 12.39
CA ASN A 152 4.45 -2.98 11.30
C ASN A 152 5.93 -3.21 10.97
N ALA A 153 6.76 -2.15 10.94
CA ALA A 153 8.18 -2.27 10.71
C ALA A 153 8.87 -3.14 11.77
N SER A 154 8.48 -3.01 13.05
CA SER A 154 8.97 -3.87 14.13
C SER A 154 8.54 -5.32 13.94
N ASN A 155 7.29 -5.57 13.57
CA ASN A 155 6.77 -6.91 13.30
C ASN A 155 7.47 -7.56 12.10
N TYR A 156 7.70 -6.81 11.02
CA TYR A 156 8.42 -7.32 9.85
C TYR A 156 9.87 -7.67 10.14
N ARG A 157 10.56 -6.89 11.00
CA ARG A 157 11.92 -7.27 11.44
C ARG A 157 11.93 -8.63 12.14
N ALA A 158 10.95 -8.90 13.01
CA ALA A 158 10.82 -10.19 13.68
C ALA A 158 10.58 -11.32 12.66
N ILE A 159 9.69 -11.11 11.69
CA ILE A 159 9.44 -12.09 10.61
C ILE A 159 10.70 -12.35 9.79
N LEU A 160 11.41 -11.31 9.38
CA LEU A 160 12.63 -11.45 8.57
C LEU A 160 13.78 -12.15 9.31
N GLY A 161 13.76 -12.15 10.64
CA GLY A 161 14.67 -12.94 11.48
C GLY A 161 14.42 -14.45 11.45
N ILE A 162 13.28 -14.92 10.92
CA ILE A 162 12.96 -16.34 10.79
C ILE A 162 13.74 -16.92 9.59
N PRO A 163 14.60 -17.95 9.75
CA PRO A 163 15.41 -18.50 8.65
C PRO A 163 14.55 -19.11 7.52
N ASN A 164 13.51 -19.88 7.89
CA ASN A 164 12.69 -20.60 6.92
C ASN A 164 11.67 -19.69 6.23
N ALA A 165 11.72 -19.64 4.89
CA ALA A 165 10.85 -18.76 4.09
C ALA A 165 9.35 -19.14 4.20
N PHE A 166 9.01 -20.42 4.35
CA PHE A 166 7.62 -20.86 4.53
C PHE A 166 7.08 -20.40 5.88
N GLN A 167 7.88 -20.52 6.93
CA GLN A 167 7.51 -20.01 8.26
C GLN A 167 7.30 -18.49 8.23
N ARG A 168 8.13 -17.73 7.50
CA ARG A 168 7.92 -16.29 7.31
C ARG A 168 6.56 -16.00 6.67
N VAL A 169 6.19 -16.76 5.61
CA VAL A 169 4.88 -16.65 4.96
C VAL A 169 3.75 -16.97 5.95
N TYR A 170 3.85 -18.07 6.69
CA TYR A 170 2.81 -18.47 7.64
C TYR A 170 2.65 -17.47 8.79
N THR A 171 3.76 -16.98 9.33
CA THR A 171 3.76 -15.93 10.37
C THR A 171 3.11 -14.63 9.87
N LEU A 172 3.38 -14.25 8.61
CA LEU A 172 2.74 -13.10 8.00
C LEU A 172 1.23 -13.33 7.81
N LEU A 173 0.82 -14.51 7.33
CA LEU A 173 -0.60 -14.85 7.15
C LEU A 173 -1.37 -14.79 8.47
N LEU A 174 -0.77 -15.22 9.58
CA LEU A 174 -1.38 -15.09 10.92
C LEU A 174 -1.70 -13.64 11.29
N GLN A 175 -0.87 -12.67 10.89
CA GLN A 175 -1.12 -11.25 11.17
C GLN A 175 -2.33 -10.68 10.41
N PHE A 176 -2.76 -11.33 9.34
CA PHE A 176 -3.92 -10.94 8.56
C PHE A 176 -5.20 -11.68 8.96
N THR A 177 -5.13 -12.60 9.93
CA THR A 177 -6.33 -13.30 10.40
C THR A 177 -7.25 -12.38 11.17
N ALA A 178 -8.54 -12.53 10.93
CA ALA A 178 -9.60 -11.87 11.68
C ALA A 178 -10.72 -12.89 11.96
N THR A 179 -11.46 -12.68 13.04
CA THR A 179 -12.62 -13.49 13.35
C THR A 179 -13.86 -12.84 12.73
N ALA A 180 -14.47 -13.52 11.76
CA ALA A 180 -15.71 -13.12 11.13
C ALA A 180 -16.93 -13.43 12.04
N PRO A 181 -18.10 -12.83 11.79
CA PRO A 181 -19.35 -13.21 12.45
C PRO A 181 -19.56 -14.72 12.38
N GLY A 182 -19.89 -15.34 13.52
CA GLY A 182 -20.01 -16.81 13.61
C GLY A 182 -18.73 -17.54 14.02
N GLY A 183 -17.66 -16.83 14.39
CA GLY A 183 -16.44 -17.42 14.93
C GLY A 183 -15.47 -17.98 13.89
N LEU A 184 -15.76 -17.79 12.59
CA LEU A 184 -14.90 -18.27 11.51
C LEU A 184 -13.65 -17.38 11.39
N VAL A 185 -12.46 -18.00 11.41
CA VAL A 185 -11.20 -17.28 11.21
C VAL A 185 -10.95 -17.13 9.70
N VAL A 186 -10.77 -15.89 9.24
CA VAL A 186 -10.60 -15.55 7.82
C VAL A 186 -9.46 -14.57 7.61
N ILE A 187 -8.92 -14.56 6.39
CA ILE A 187 -8.04 -13.51 5.87
C ILE A 187 -8.77 -12.87 4.69
N GLU A 188 -9.47 -11.75 4.92
CA GLU A 188 -10.35 -11.16 3.91
C GLU A 188 -9.60 -10.37 2.84
N ASN A 189 -8.61 -9.60 3.23
CA ASN A 189 -7.84 -8.72 2.35
C ASN A 189 -6.44 -9.27 2.10
N LEU A 190 -6.37 -10.55 1.66
CA LEU A 190 -5.09 -11.18 1.38
C LEU A 190 -4.29 -10.36 0.36
N PRO A 191 -3.07 -9.90 0.69
CA PRO A 191 -2.20 -9.26 -0.27
C PRO A 191 -1.91 -10.19 -1.45
N ARG A 192 -1.63 -9.63 -2.62
CA ARG A 192 -1.21 -10.45 -3.77
C ARG A 192 0.08 -11.21 -3.42
N GLN A 193 0.29 -12.40 -4.00
CA GLN A 193 1.47 -13.21 -3.72
C GLN A 193 2.79 -12.45 -3.91
N GLN A 194 2.85 -11.53 -4.87
CA GLN A 194 4.01 -10.66 -5.06
C GLN A 194 4.21 -9.69 -3.89
N GLU A 195 3.12 -9.17 -3.31
CA GLU A 195 3.19 -8.30 -2.14
C GLU A 195 3.70 -9.07 -0.91
N ILE A 196 3.15 -10.27 -0.69
CA ILE A 196 3.62 -11.16 0.38
C ILE A 196 5.11 -11.48 0.20
N ALA A 197 5.53 -11.80 -1.02
CA ALA A 197 6.92 -12.12 -1.34
C ALA A 197 7.88 -10.99 -0.94
N ILE A 198 7.49 -9.74 -1.24
CA ILE A 198 8.23 -8.54 -0.83
C ILE A 198 8.27 -8.41 0.69
N MET A 199 7.12 -8.53 1.36
CA MET A 199 7.00 -8.37 2.82
C MET A 199 7.87 -9.35 3.61
N VAL A 200 8.01 -10.60 3.11
CA VAL A 200 8.76 -11.64 3.80
C VAL A 200 10.12 -11.96 3.15
N ASN A 201 10.58 -11.11 2.23
CA ASN A 201 11.84 -11.24 1.50
C ASN A 201 12.03 -12.65 0.92
N THR A 202 11.17 -13.03 -0.03
CA THR A 202 11.21 -14.32 -0.73
C THR A 202 10.69 -14.17 -2.16
N SER A 203 10.66 -15.27 -2.93
CA SER A 203 10.08 -15.27 -4.28
C SER A 203 8.55 -15.46 -4.26
N ARG A 204 7.87 -14.98 -5.30
CA ARG A 204 6.44 -15.23 -5.52
C ARG A 204 6.13 -16.73 -5.57
N GLU A 205 7.02 -17.51 -6.20
CA GLU A 205 6.91 -18.97 -6.33
C GLU A 205 6.96 -19.63 -4.96
N THR A 206 7.83 -19.18 -4.06
CA THR A 206 7.92 -19.66 -2.68
C THR A 206 6.62 -19.36 -1.92
N VAL A 207 6.07 -18.17 -2.05
CA VAL A 207 4.76 -17.81 -1.45
C VAL A 207 3.66 -18.72 -1.99
N SER A 208 3.63 -18.93 -3.33
CA SER A 208 2.63 -19.80 -3.96
C SER A 208 2.71 -21.22 -3.40
N ARG A 209 3.91 -21.80 -3.28
CA ARG A 209 4.13 -23.14 -2.72
C ARG A 209 3.71 -23.22 -1.26
N ALA A 210 4.08 -22.23 -0.45
CA ALA A 210 3.71 -22.18 0.97
C ALA A 210 2.18 -22.15 1.16
N VAL A 211 1.46 -21.34 0.39
CA VAL A 211 -0.01 -21.27 0.44
C VAL A 211 -0.63 -22.58 -0.05
N GLN A 212 -0.11 -23.17 -1.13
CA GLN A 212 -0.58 -24.47 -1.64
C GLN A 212 -0.40 -25.59 -0.62
N GLU A 213 0.71 -25.63 0.11
CA GLU A 213 0.93 -26.60 1.17
C GLU A 213 -0.14 -26.48 2.28
N LEU A 214 -0.45 -25.25 2.72
CA LEU A 214 -1.52 -25.05 3.71
C LEU A 214 -2.89 -25.51 3.19
N ILE A 215 -3.18 -25.33 1.90
CA ILE A 215 -4.42 -25.82 1.27
C ILE A 215 -4.44 -27.34 1.24
N GLN A 216 -3.35 -27.99 0.80
CA GLN A 216 -3.25 -29.45 0.71
C GLN A 216 -3.39 -30.11 2.09
N ARG A 217 -2.85 -29.51 3.14
CA ARG A 217 -2.99 -29.96 4.53
C ARG A 217 -4.37 -29.65 5.13
N GLY A 218 -5.26 -28.98 4.38
CA GLY A 218 -6.58 -28.56 4.85
C GLY A 218 -6.53 -27.57 6.01
N ILE A 219 -5.44 -26.81 6.14
CA ILE A 219 -5.28 -25.76 7.15
C ILE A 219 -6.02 -24.51 6.73
N VAL A 220 -5.91 -24.14 5.45
CA VAL A 220 -6.65 -23.05 4.85
C VAL A 220 -7.42 -23.51 3.61
N GLU A 221 -8.50 -22.79 3.30
CA GLU A 221 -9.31 -23.00 2.10
C GLU A 221 -9.39 -21.67 1.35
N LYS A 222 -9.24 -21.71 0.02
CA LYS A 222 -9.35 -20.52 -0.83
C LYS A 222 -10.81 -20.29 -1.19
N ASP A 223 -11.31 -19.10 -0.87
CA ASP A 223 -12.64 -18.65 -1.23
C ASP A 223 -12.55 -17.28 -1.94
N LEU A 224 -12.61 -17.28 -3.27
CA LEU A 224 -12.47 -16.10 -4.11
C LEU A 224 -11.18 -15.29 -3.80
N ARG A 225 -11.34 -14.17 -3.08
CA ARG A 225 -10.23 -13.26 -2.71
C ARG A 225 -9.84 -13.36 -1.23
N ARG A 226 -10.41 -14.32 -0.47
CA ARG A 226 -10.10 -14.55 0.94
C ARG A 226 -9.57 -15.95 1.15
N LEU A 227 -8.91 -16.16 2.28
CA LEU A 227 -8.60 -17.49 2.80
C LEU A 227 -9.45 -17.74 4.06
N ILE A 228 -10.08 -18.88 4.12
CA ILE A 228 -10.75 -19.38 5.32
C ILE A 228 -9.73 -20.23 6.07
N VAL A 229 -9.46 -19.90 7.33
CA VAL A 229 -8.55 -20.69 8.17
C VAL A 229 -9.37 -21.76 8.87
N ARG A 230 -9.29 -23.00 8.38
CA ARG A 230 -10.05 -24.15 8.90
C ARG A 230 -9.46 -24.70 10.18
N LYS A 231 -8.13 -24.58 10.34
CA LYS A 231 -7.38 -25.09 11.50
C LYS A 231 -6.43 -24.01 12.03
N PRO A 232 -6.93 -23.03 12.83
CA PRO A 232 -6.10 -21.90 13.32
C PRO A 232 -4.88 -22.34 14.12
N GLU A 233 -5.03 -23.36 14.97
CA GLU A 233 -3.92 -23.90 15.77
C GLU A 233 -2.82 -24.51 14.89
N ALA A 234 -3.20 -25.26 13.84
CA ALA A 234 -2.24 -25.86 12.92
C ALA A 234 -1.50 -24.78 12.10
N LEU A 235 -2.16 -23.65 11.75
CA LEU A 235 -1.50 -22.52 11.12
C LEU A 235 -0.46 -21.90 12.08
N SER A 236 -0.83 -21.71 13.34
CA SER A 236 0.08 -21.19 14.37
C SER A 236 1.27 -22.12 14.60
N GLN A 237 1.06 -23.42 14.66
CA GLN A 237 2.13 -24.42 14.78
C GLN A 237 3.06 -24.40 13.56
N SER A 238 2.50 -24.32 12.34
CA SER A 238 3.30 -24.23 11.10
C SER A 238 4.14 -22.95 11.03
N ALA A 239 3.71 -21.87 11.67
CA ALA A 239 4.48 -20.64 11.77
C ALA A 239 5.64 -20.75 12.80
N GLN A 240 5.51 -21.61 13.80
CA GLN A 240 6.52 -21.81 14.85
C GLN A 240 7.56 -22.89 14.49
N HIS A 241 7.16 -23.92 13.76
CA HIS A 241 8.02 -25.05 13.40
C HIS A 241 8.10 -25.16 11.87
N ALA A 242 9.33 -25.33 11.36
CA ALA A 242 9.50 -25.65 9.94
C ALA A 242 8.78 -26.98 9.64
N PRO A 243 8.12 -27.12 8.47
CA PRO A 243 7.73 -28.45 8.03
C PRO A 243 8.99 -29.31 7.97
N GLU A 244 8.93 -30.48 8.58
CA GLU A 244 9.97 -31.50 8.41
C GLU A 244 10.07 -31.82 6.91
N ALA A 245 11.30 -31.71 6.38
CA ALA A 245 11.60 -31.90 4.96
C ALA A 245 11.37 -33.35 4.51
#